data_d5607818e76b6159e4980c8e9d3d0e62
#
_entry.id   d5607818e76b6159e4980c8e9d3d0e62
#
_cell.length_a   1.000
_cell.length_b   1.000
_cell.length_c   1.000
_cell.angle_alpha   90.00
_cell.angle_beta   90.00
_cell.angle_gamma   90.00
#
_symmetry.space_group_name_H-M   'P 1'
#
loop_
_entity.id
_entity.type
_entity.pdbx_description
1 polymer ?
#
loop_
_entity_poly.entity_id
_entity_poly.type
_entity_poly.pdbx_seq_one_letter_code
_entity_poly.pdbx_strand_id
1 'polypeptide(L)'
;MPYWITTVRDVRRITPHMVRVVLDGDELAGYQVKGLADDYCRVLFPHPGEDSPVVPVEIDGKEQDPPGTVPAPVRNYTIRRQDPDTGEVWIDLLLHEGGVGATWAAQAQPGARIALGPAHGRYQPPEDARRVVLVGDATALPAIGRILEELPGGRSALALILVADAAEEQELPGRDGVEIRWLHVPDPMDLGERLLAEVQSCELATDGADYVWVAGETDACRRARKHLRHERGLPAGAYTVVGYWRPDAERWQARYDALAEELAAKLAVADAENPDDDDYDDAVDRIYTDAGL
;
A
#
# COMPACT_ATOMS: atom_id res chain seq x y z
N MET A 1 -4.85 -3.34 19.86
CA MET A 1 -4.60 -4.47 18.92
C MET A 1 -3.18 -4.97 19.12
N PRO A 2 -2.88 -6.26 18.95
CA PRO A 2 -1.52 -6.76 19.17
C PRO A 2 -0.56 -6.25 18.08
N TYR A 3 0.67 -5.96 18.48
CA TYR A 3 1.81 -5.75 17.60
C TYR A 3 2.78 -6.91 17.77
N TRP A 4 3.40 -7.33 16.68
CA TRP A 4 4.40 -8.39 16.67
C TRP A 4 5.77 -7.79 16.43
N ILE A 5 6.60 -7.74 17.47
CA ILE A 5 8.01 -7.38 17.32
C ILE A 5 8.71 -8.60 16.73
N THR A 6 9.38 -8.40 15.61
CA THR A 6 10.02 -9.48 14.86
C THR A 6 11.43 -9.11 14.43
N THR A 7 12.23 -10.10 14.13
CA THR A 7 13.63 -9.97 13.75
C THR A 7 13.80 -10.22 12.25
N VAL A 8 14.64 -9.43 11.62
CA VAL A 8 15.05 -9.63 10.24
C VAL A 8 15.92 -10.90 10.17
N ARG A 9 15.47 -11.87 9.39
CA ARG A 9 16.22 -13.11 9.11
C ARG A 9 17.15 -12.96 7.91
N ASP A 10 16.66 -12.27 6.85
CA ASP A 10 17.41 -12.09 5.61
C ASP A 10 17.04 -10.76 4.94
N VAL A 11 17.97 -10.23 4.16
CA VAL A 11 17.80 -9.00 3.37
C VAL A 11 18.33 -9.24 1.97
N ARG A 12 17.50 -8.98 0.95
CA ARG A 12 17.84 -9.19 -0.45
C ARG A 12 17.58 -7.93 -1.26
N ARG A 13 18.58 -7.52 -2.06
CA ARG A 13 18.38 -6.51 -3.07
C ARG A 13 17.64 -7.13 -4.26
N ILE A 14 16.42 -6.67 -4.55
CA ILE A 14 15.60 -7.17 -5.66
C ILE A 14 15.91 -6.40 -6.94
N THR A 15 15.94 -5.07 -6.84
CA THR A 15 16.33 -4.14 -7.90
C THR A 15 17.25 -3.06 -7.31
N PRO A 16 17.82 -2.15 -8.08
CA PRO A 16 18.63 -1.05 -7.52
C PRO A 16 17.92 -0.28 -6.40
N HIS A 17 16.59 -0.11 -6.47
CA HIS A 17 15.82 0.63 -5.46
C HIS A 17 14.80 -0.22 -4.69
N MET A 18 14.75 -1.55 -4.86
CA MET A 18 13.85 -2.41 -4.08
C MET A 18 14.62 -3.39 -3.21
N VAL A 19 14.31 -3.41 -1.92
CA VAL A 19 14.90 -4.34 -0.95
C VAL A 19 13.80 -5.21 -0.35
N ARG A 20 13.99 -6.52 -0.39
CA ARG A 20 13.16 -7.48 0.35
C ARG A 20 13.75 -7.76 1.69
N VAL A 21 12.93 -7.63 2.72
CA VAL A 21 13.23 -8.03 4.09
C VAL A 21 12.38 -9.27 4.41
N VAL A 22 13.04 -10.31 4.88
CA VAL A 22 12.42 -11.55 5.36
C VAL A 22 12.42 -11.52 6.89
N LEU A 23 11.24 -11.58 7.47
CA LEU A 23 11.02 -11.51 8.92
C LEU A 23 10.84 -12.89 9.50
N ASP A 24 11.37 -13.10 10.71
CA ASP A 24 11.37 -14.39 11.38
C ASP A 24 9.95 -14.85 11.75
N GLY A 25 9.66 -16.13 11.49
CA GLY A 25 8.36 -16.72 11.70
C GLY A 25 8.04 -17.07 13.16
N ASP A 26 9.00 -17.41 13.98
CA ASP A 26 8.78 -17.81 15.38
C ASP A 26 8.22 -16.64 16.20
N GLU A 27 8.75 -15.43 15.99
CA GLU A 27 8.27 -14.21 16.64
C GLU A 27 6.90 -13.75 16.08
N LEU A 28 6.52 -14.27 14.91
CA LEU A 28 5.24 -14.01 14.24
C LEU A 28 4.19 -15.10 14.54
N ALA A 29 4.41 -15.93 15.57
CA ALA A 29 3.46 -16.95 15.97
C ALA A 29 2.07 -16.33 16.22
N GLY A 30 1.06 -16.81 15.46
CA GLY A 30 -0.29 -16.27 15.50
C GLY A 30 -0.52 -15.01 14.64
N TYR A 31 0.49 -14.48 13.95
CA TYR A 31 0.27 -13.45 12.94
C TYR A 31 -0.49 -14.04 11.75
N GLN A 32 -1.56 -13.36 11.36
CA GLN A 32 -2.39 -13.83 10.25
C GLN A 32 -2.65 -12.69 9.28
N VAL A 33 -2.41 -12.95 8.00
CA VAL A 33 -2.88 -12.11 6.90
C VAL A 33 -4.38 -12.30 6.68
N LYS A 34 -5.02 -11.36 6.00
CA LYS A 34 -6.46 -11.47 5.65
C LYS A 34 -6.71 -12.45 4.52
N GLY A 35 -5.67 -12.83 3.77
CA GLY A 35 -5.78 -13.67 2.58
C GLY A 35 -6.20 -12.87 1.34
N LEU A 36 -6.03 -11.56 1.38
CA LEU A 36 -6.21 -10.68 0.22
C LEU A 36 -4.85 -10.44 -0.44
N ALA A 37 -4.80 -10.48 -1.75
CA ALA A 37 -3.54 -10.41 -2.48
C ALA A 37 -2.82 -9.05 -2.36
N ASP A 38 -3.50 -8.03 -1.87
CA ASP A 38 -2.93 -6.72 -1.52
C ASP A 38 -2.78 -6.50 0.00
N ASP A 39 -2.80 -7.56 0.80
CA ASP A 39 -2.62 -7.42 2.25
C ASP A 39 -1.43 -6.52 2.59
N TYR A 40 -1.65 -5.59 3.50
CA TYR A 40 -0.64 -4.67 4.02
C TYR A 40 -0.75 -4.58 5.54
N CYS A 41 0.29 -4.10 6.18
CA CYS A 41 0.30 -3.81 7.62
C CYS A 41 1.05 -2.53 7.93
N ARG A 42 0.79 -2.00 9.14
CA ARG A 42 1.66 -0.99 9.73
C ARG A 42 2.99 -1.63 10.11
N VAL A 43 4.07 -1.01 9.70
CA VAL A 43 5.43 -1.37 10.12
C VAL A 43 5.95 -0.25 11.01
N LEU A 44 6.33 -0.60 12.23
CA LEU A 44 6.92 0.30 13.20
C LEU A 44 8.44 0.14 13.17
N PHE A 45 9.14 1.24 13.01
CA PHE A 45 10.60 1.26 12.93
C PHE A 45 11.21 1.78 14.24
N PRO A 46 12.38 1.27 14.66
CA PRO A 46 13.11 1.85 15.79
C PRO A 46 13.58 3.28 15.46
N HIS A 47 13.69 4.12 16.46
CA HIS A 47 14.37 5.40 16.30
C HIS A 47 15.88 5.21 16.05
N PRO A 48 16.56 6.16 15.43
CA PRO A 48 18.00 6.07 15.24
C PRO A 48 18.73 5.81 16.56
N GLY A 49 19.52 4.73 16.61
CA GLY A 49 20.28 4.31 17.80
C GLY A 49 19.50 3.40 18.75
N GLU A 50 18.27 3.04 18.47
CA GLU A 50 17.49 2.06 19.20
C GLU A 50 17.51 0.69 18.49
N ASP A 51 17.51 -0.38 19.28
CA ASP A 51 17.57 -1.76 18.76
C ASP A 51 16.17 -2.31 18.42
N SER A 52 15.10 -1.70 18.91
CA SER A 52 13.73 -2.19 18.74
C SER A 52 12.75 -1.01 18.76
N PRO A 53 11.66 -1.07 17.97
CA PRO A 53 10.63 -0.02 18.01
C PRO A 53 9.85 -0.06 19.33
N VAL A 54 9.39 1.12 19.77
CA VAL A 54 8.34 1.23 20.78
C VAL A 54 7.03 0.78 20.15
N VAL A 55 6.32 -0.12 20.81
CA VAL A 55 5.00 -0.57 20.34
C VAL A 55 3.91 -0.03 21.26
N PRO A 56 2.77 0.41 20.70
CA PRO A 56 1.62 0.81 21.49
C PRO A 56 1.11 -0.34 22.38
N VAL A 57 0.59 0.02 23.53
CA VAL A 57 0.00 -0.90 24.50
C VAL A 57 -1.46 -0.51 24.76
N GLU A 58 -2.27 -1.44 25.25
CA GLU A 58 -3.63 -1.14 25.64
C GLU A 58 -3.65 -0.56 27.07
N ILE A 59 -4.12 0.69 27.21
CA ILE A 59 -4.34 1.37 28.48
C ILE A 59 -5.80 1.81 28.50
N ASP A 60 -6.56 1.35 29.51
CA ASP A 60 -7.98 1.66 29.67
C ASP A 60 -8.84 1.36 28.41
N GLY A 61 -8.53 0.27 27.72
CA GLY A 61 -9.25 -0.17 26.51
C GLY A 61 -8.93 0.63 25.25
N LYS A 62 -7.90 1.48 25.29
CA LYS A 62 -7.41 2.27 24.12
C LYS A 62 -5.96 1.95 23.85
N GLU A 63 -5.63 1.91 22.55
CA GLU A 63 -4.25 1.81 22.09
C GLU A 63 -3.54 3.15 22.33
N GLN A 64 -2.45 3.12 23.06
CA GLN A 64 -1.65 4.30 23.44
C GLN A 64 -0.17 3.92 23.50
N ASP A 65 0.68 4.89 23.23
CA ASP A 65 2.11 4.71 23.45
C ASP A 65 2.41 4.63 24.96
N PRO A 66 3.38 3.80 25.38
CA PRO A 66 3.78 3.70 26.78
C PRO A 66 4.19 5.08 27.34
N PRO A 67 3.78 5.44 28.57
CA PRO A 67 4.09 6.73 29.15
C PRO A 67 5.59 7.02 29.17
N GLY A 68 5.96 8.21 28.68
CA GLY A 68 7.35 8.66 28.66
C GLY A 68 8.18 8.16 27.48
N THR A 69 7.58 7.46 26.54
CA THR A 69 8.23 7.04 25.28
C THR A 69 7.92 8.01 24.15
N VAL A 70 8.75 7.98 23.11
CA VAL A 70 8.49 8.65 21.84
C VAL A 70 7.84 7.64 20.92
N PRO A 71 6.68 7.96 20.27
CA PRO A 71 6.03 7.04 19.34
C PRO A 71 6.97 6.58 18.23
N ALA A 72 6.96 5.30 17.93
CA ALA A 72 7.77 4.76 16.84
C ALA A 72 7.32 5.33 15.49
N PRO A 73 8.24 5.62 14.58
CA PRO A 73 7.89 5.96 13.21
C PRO A 73 7.13 4.80 12.53
N VAL A 74 6.00 5.11 11.90
CA VAL A 74 5.10 4.10 11.30
C VAL A 74 4.95 4.35 9.81
N ARG A 75 4.97 3.27 9.01
CA ARG A 75 4.59 3.30 7.58
C ARG A 75 3.82 2.03 7.23
N ASN A 76 2.95 2.12 6.23
CA ASN A 76 2.25 0.97 5.69
C ASN A 76 3.10 0.31 4.60
N TYR A 77 3.17 -1.03 4.64
CA TYR A 77 3.82 -1.82 3.59
C TYR A 77 2.97 -3.02 3.22
N THR A 78 2.99 -3.37 1.95
CA THR A 78 2.41 -4.60 1.46
C THR A 78 3.11 -5.81 2.08
N ILE A 79 2.33 -6.78 2.52
CA ILE A 79 2.82 -8.10 2.87
C ILE A 79 2.99 -8.87 1.56
N ARG A 80 4.23 -8.88 1.04
CA ARG A 80 4.55 -9.51 -0.23
C ARG A 80 4.26 -11.01 -0.22
N ARG A 81 4.51 -11.64 0.93
CA ARG A 81 4.27 -13.07 1.17
C ARG A 81 4.21 -13.33 2.66
N GLN A 82 3.34 -14.24 3.08
CA GLN A 82 3.47 -15.00 4.31
C GLN A 82 3.69 -16.46 3.93
N ASP A 83 4.80 -17.05 4.37
CA ASP A 83 5.08 -18.43 4.11
C ASP A 83 4.26 -19.32 5.06
N PRO A 84 3.41 -20.24 4.55
CA PRO A 84 2.52 -21.03 5.39
C PRO A 84 3.24 -22.09 6.22
N ASP A 85 4.43 -22.53 5.78
CA ASP A 85 5.19 -23.60 6.43
C ASP A 85 6.11 -23.07 7.52
N THR A 86 6.73 -21.90 7.28
CA THR A 86 7.70 -21.30 8.21
C THR A 86 7.13 -20.15 9.01
N GLY A 87 6.00 -19.57 8.61
CA GLY A 87 5.42 -18.37 9.21
C GLY A 87 6.16 -17.07 8.88
N GLU A 88 7.21 -17.15 8.06
CA GLU A 88 7.97 -15.96 7.63
C GLU A 88 7.09 -14.94 6.89
N VAL A 89 7.34 -13.67 7.15
CA VAL A 89 6.69 -12.57 6.42
C VAL A 89 7.74 -11.83 5.58
N TRP A 90 7.41 -11.60 4.31
CA TRP A 90 8.25 -10.86 3.38
C TRP A 90 7.65 -9.49 3.11
N ILE A 91 8.49 -8.46 3.22
CA ILE A 91 8.12 -7.08 2.92
C ILE A 91 9.15 -6.52 1.94
N ASP A 92 8.66 -5.95 0.83
CA ASP A 92 9.49 -5.25 -0.13
C ASP A 92 9.41 -3.74 0.14
N LEU A 93 10.55 -3.11 0.32
CA LEU A 93 10.67 -1.69 0.64
C LEU A 93 11.36 -0.96 -0.51
N LEU A 94 10.71 0.08 -1.02
CA LEU A 94 11.32 0.97 -2.02
C LEU A 94 12.29 1.93 -1.31
N LEU A 95 13.52 1.98 -1.81
CA LEU A 95 14.54 2.91 -1.34
C LEU A 95 14.39 4.26 -2.04
N HIS A 96 14.29 5.30 -1.25
CA HIS A 96 14.24 6.70 -1.71
C HIS A 96 14.84 7.61 -0.65
N GLU A 97 15.17 8.81 -0.99
CA GLU A 97 15.69 9.79 -0.03
C GLU A 97 14.62 10.24 0.96
N GLY A 98 15.00 10.44 2.21
CA GLY A 98 14.18 11.07 3.27
C GLY A 98 13.12 10.18 3.92
N GLY A 99 12.86 8.97 3.44
CA GLY A 99 11.86 8.08 4.05
C GLY A 99 12.41 7.28 5.24
N VAL A 100 11.68 7.22 6.35
CA VAL A 100 12.09 6.43 7.54
C VAL A 100 12.30 4.97 7.18
N GLY A 101 11.33 4.34 6.51
CA GLY A 101 11.42 2.95 6.11
C GLY A 101 12.52 2.70 5.08
N ALA A 102 12.70 3.62 4.10
CA ALA A 102 13.78 3.54 3.13
C ALA A 102 15.16 3.66 3.78
N THR A 103 15.32 4.61 4.73
CA THR A 103 16.57 4.79 5.49
C THR A 103 16.90 3.55 6.32
N TRP A 104 15.90 3.00 7.00
CA TRP A 104 16.05 1.77 7.77
C TRP A 104 16.40 0.58 6.85
N ALA A 105 15.67 0.39 5.76
CA ALA A 105 15.88 -0.72 4.82
C ALA A 105 17.25 -0.69 4.14
N ALA A 106 17.79 0.51 3.88
CA ALA A 106 19.13 0.66 3.30
C ALA A 106 20.26 0.14 4.23
N GLN A 107 19.99 0.07 5.54
CA GLN A 107 20.93 -0.36 6.57
C GLN A 107 20.52 -1.69 7.23
N ALA A 108 19.36 -2.23 6.89
CA ALA A 108 18.82 -3.43 7.49
C ALA A 108 19.77 -4.62 7.31
N GLN A 109 19.95 -5.38 8.38
CA GLN A 109 20.78 -6.58 8.42
C GLN A 109 20.05 -7.68 9.20
N PRO A 110 20.40 -8.95 9.02
CA PRO A 110 19.93 -10.01 9.90
C PRO A 110 20.16 -9.66 11.36
N GLY A 111 19.12 -9.82 12.18
CA GLY A 111 19.11 -9.42 13.59
C GLY A 111 18.48 -8.03 13.86
N ALA A 112 18.28 -7.18 12.87
CA ALA A 112 17.55 -5.92 13.03
C ALA A 112 16.08 -6.20 13.39
N ARG A 113 15.46 -5.31 14.16
CA ARG A 113 14.10 -5.51 14.66
C ARG A 113 13.16 -4.42 14.17
N ILE A 114 11.93 -4.82 13.85
CA ILE A 114 10.77 -3.97 13.56
C ILE A 114 9.53 -4.57 14.21
N ALA A 115 8.41 -3.87 14.17
CA ALA A 115 7.15 -4.46 14.61
C ALA A 115 6.10 -4.35 13.52
N LEU A 116 5.24 -5.37 13.43
CA LEU A 116 4.11 -5.44 12.52
C LEU A 116 2.81 -5.23 13.29
N GLY A 117 1.95 -4.37 12.76
CA GLY A 117 0.55 -4.30 13.16
C GLY A 117 -0.30 -5.35 12.46
N PRO A 118 -1.59 -5.42 12.77
CA PRO A 118 -2.54 -6.32 12.09
C PRO A 118 -2.56 -6.11 10.57
N ALA A 119 -2.81 -7.19 9.85
CA ALA A 119 -2.95 -7.13 8.39
C ALA A 119 -4.32 -6.60 7.97
N HIS A 120 -4.32 -5.83 6.89
CA HIS A 120 -5.48 -5.29 6.20
C HIS A 120 -5.30 -5.49 4.70
N GLY A 121 -6.40 -5.52 3.93
CA GLY A 121 -6.35 -5.61 2.47
C GLY A 121 -7.64 -5.09 1.86
N ARG A 122 -7.63 -4.76 0.59
CA ARG A 122 -8.77 -4.20 -0.15
C ARG A 122 -9.04 -4.89 -1.50
N TYR A 123 -8.13 -5.73 -1.98
CA TYR A 123 -8.29 -6.43 -3.26
C TYR A 123 -9.40 -7.48 -3.18
N GLN A 124 -10.57 -7.13 -3.69
CA GLN A 124 -11.76 -7.99 -3.67
C GLN A 124 -12.49 -7.94 -5.01
N PRO A 125 -11.89 -8.51 -6.08
CA PRO A 125 -12.54 -8.56 -7.37
C PRO A 125 -13.82 -9.39 -7.29
N PRO A 126 -14.92 -8.97 -7.95
CA PRO A 126 -16.13 -9.77 -8.09
C PRO A 126 -15.82 -11.17 -8.62
N GLU A 127 -16.61 -12.16 -8.20
CA GLU A 127 -16.40 -13.56 -8.64
C GLU A 127 -16.49 -13.71 -10.16
N ASP A 128 -17.36 -12.96 -10.81
CA ASP A 128 -17.59 -12.94 -12.25
C ASP A 128 -16.63 -12.04 -13.03
N ALA A 129 -15.71 -11.31 -12.36
CA ALA A 129 -14.68 -10.56 -13.04
C ALA A 129 -13.77 -11.51 -13.83
N ARG A 130 -13.70 -11.30 -15.16
CA ARG A 130 -12.91 -12.14 -16.07
C ARG A 130 -11.49 -11.62 -16.29
N ARG A 131 -11.29 -10.31 -16.12
CA ARG A 131 -9.99 -9.65 -16.24
C ARG A 131 -9.76 -8.70 -15.07
N VAL A 132 -8.53 -8.64 -14.58
CA VAL A 132 -8.08 -7.59 -13.68
C VAL A 132 -7.15 -6.64 -14.42
N VAL A 133 -7.36 -5.34 -14.23
CA VAL A 133 -6.50 -4.28 -14.72
C VAL A 133 -5.78 -3.69 -13.52
N LEU A 134 -4.46 -3.85 -13.49
CA LEU A 134 -3.60 -3.41 -12.41
C LEU A 134 -2.78 -2.21 -12.89
N VAL A 135 -2.87 -1.08 -12.23
CA VAL A 135 -2.07 0.12 -12.54
C VAL A 135 -1.37 0.57 -11.28
N GLY A 136 -0.05 0.71 -11.34
CA GLY A 136 0.68 1.15 -10.17
C GLY A 136 2.11 1.56 -10.45
N ASP A 137 2.69 2.27 -9.51
CA ASP A 137 4.11 2.60 -9.52
C ASP A 137 4.96 1.57 -8.74
N ALA A 138 6.26 1.84 -8.59
CA ALA A 138 7.17 0.95 -7.90
C ALA A 138 6.74 0.60 -6.46
N THR A 139 5.97 1.48 -5.77
CA THR A 139 5.46 1.21 -4.42
C THR A 139 4.35 0.16 -4.42
N ALA A 140 3.60 0.08 -5.52
CA ALA A 140 2.51 -0.88 -5.72
C ALA A 140 3.01 -2.25 -6.23
N LEU A 141 4.24 -2.32 -6.74
CA LEU A 141 4.81 -3.52 -7.36
C LEU A 141 4.76 -4.78 -6.46
N PRO A 142 5.00 -4.70 -5.14
CA PRO A 142 4.85 -5.86 -4.26
C PRO A 142 3.42 -6.45 -4.24
N ALA A 143 2.39 -5.58 -4.27
CA ALA A 143 1.00 -6.02 -4.32
C ALA A 143 0.65 -6.57 -5.71
N ILE A 144 1.05 -5.87 -6.78
CA ILE A 144 0.84 -6.35 -8.16
C ILE A 144 1.47 -7.72 -8.36
N GLY A 145 2.71 -7.92 -7.90
CA GLY A 145 3.39 -9.21 -7.99
C GLY A 145 2.62 -10.33 -7.29
N ARG A 146 2.12 -10.07 -6.08
CA ARG A 146 1.32 -11.04 -5.33
C ARG A 146 -0.04 -11.28 -5.97
N ILE A 147 -0.73 -10.25 -6.46
CA ILE A 147 -2.00 -10.40 -7.20
C ILE A 147 -1.81 -11.30 -8.43
N LEU A 148 -0.73 -11.12 -9.18
CA LEU A 148 -0.45 -11.94 -10.35
C LEU A 148 -0.09 -13.39 -9.98
N GLU A 149 0.62 -13.62 -8.87
CA GLU A 149 0.94 -14.95 -8.35
C GLU A 149 -0.32 -15.71 -7.90
N GLU A 150 -1.22 -15.02 -7.20
CA GLU A 150 -2.45 -15.58 -6.64
C GLU A 150 -3.65 -15.52 -7.61
N LEU A 151 -3.47 -14.98 -8.82
CA LEU A 151 -4.56 -14.81 -9.79
C LEU A 151 -5.21 -16.16 -10.12
N PRO A 152 -6.53 -16.35 -9.94
CA PRO A 152 -7.22 -17.60 -10.22
C PRO A 152 -7.07 -18.05 -11.68
N GLY A 153 -7.03 -19.37 -11.91
CA GLY A 153 -7.05 -19.93 -13.26
C GLY A 153 -8.27 -19.47 -14.07
N GLY A 154 -8.06 -19.14 -15.35
CA GLY A 154 -9.12 -18.64 -16.24
C GLY A 154 -9.38 -17.13 -16.16
N ARG A 155 -8.85 -16.42 -15.18
CA ARG A 155 -8.86 -14.96 -15.10
C ARG A 155 -7.63 -14.39 -15.82
N SER A 156 -7.83 -13.39 -16.67
CA SER A 156 -6.75 -12.67 -17.33
C SER A 156 -6.33 -11.43 -16.53
N ALA A 157 -5.16 -10.88 -16.84
CA ALA A 157 -4.67 -9.64 -16.22
C ALA A 157 -3.96 -8.74 -17.23
N LEU A 158 -4.11 -7.44 -17.07
CA LEU A 158 -3.28 -6.42 -17.67
C LEU A 158 -2.62 -5.64 -16.52
N ALA A 159 -1.30 -5.68 -16.42
CA ALA A 159 -0.55 -4.91 -15.43
C ALA A 159 0.25 -3.78 -16.13
N LEU A 160 -0.05 -2.54 -15.77
CA LEU A 160 0.63 -1.33 -16.21
C LEU A 160 1.48 -0.84 -15.03
N ILE A 161 2.80 -1.01 -15.10
CA ILE A 161 3.70 -0.82 -13.97
C ILE A 161 4.70 0.29 -14.27
N LEU A 162 4.64 1.36 -13.48
CA LEU A 162 5.50 2.52 -13.63
C LEU A 162 6.74 2.37 -12.75
N VAL A 163 7.91 2.39 -13.38
CA VAL A 163 9.20 2.32 -12.70
C VAL A 163 10.16 3.37 -13.28
N ALA A 164 11.24 3.67 -12.58
CA ALA A 164 12.19 4.70 -13.03
C ALA A 164 12.85 4.34 -14.36
N ASP A 165 13.29 3.11 -14.49
CA ASP A 165 13.96 2.59 -15.69
C ASP A 165 13.92 1.05 -15.75
N ALA A 166 14.55 0.46 -16.78
CA ALA A 166 14.56 -0.97 -17.00
C ALA A 166 15.27 -1.78 -15.90
N ALA A 167 16.15 -1.17 -15.10
CA ALA A 167 16.84 -1.87 -14.01
C ALA A 167 15.89 -2.11 -12.81
N GLU A 168 14.77 -1.41 -12.76
CA GLU A 168 13.74 -1.58 -11.75
C GLU A 168 12.66 -2.62 -12.13
N GLU A 169 12.70 -3.14 -13.35
CA GLU A 169 11.81 -4.23 -13.75
C GLU A 169 12.10 -5.50 -12.95
N GLN A 170 11.06 -6.22 -12.59
CA GLN A 170 11.17 -7.49 -11.86
C GLN A 170 10.64 -8.64 -12.70
N GLU A 171 11.17 -9.83 -12.47
CA GLU A 171 10.58 -11.04 -13.02
C GLU A 171 9.26 -11.33 -12.30
N LEU A 172 8.16 -11.15 -13.00
CA LEU A 172 6.81 -11.41 -12.52
C LEU A 172 6.24 -12.67 -13.20
N PRO A 173 5.26 -13.35 -12.57
CA PRO A 173 4.68 -14.55 -13.13
C PRO A 173 4.04 -14.29 -14.49
N GLY A 174 4.68 -14.77 -15.54
CA GLY A 174 4.12 -14.81 -16.88
C GLY A 174 3.32 -16.10 -17.08
N ARG A 175 2.06 -15.95 -17.51
CA ARG A 175 1.22 -17.07 -17.92
C ARG A 175 0.23 -16.63 -19.00
N ASP A 176 -0.41 -17.59 -19.63
CA ASP A 176 -1.43 -17.29 -20.64
C ASP A 176 -2.52 -16.37 -20.07
N GLY A 177 -2.83 -15.31 -20.80
CA GLY A 177 -3.81 -14.31 -20.40
C GLY A 177 -3.29 -13.23 -19.44
N VAL A 178 -2.00 -13.22 -19.09
CA VAL A 178 -1.36 -12.14 -18.31
C VAL A 178 -0.48 -11.32 -19.24
N GLU A 179 -0.78 -10.03 -19.35
CA GLU A 179 0.01 -9.04 -20.05
C GLU A 179 0.62 -8.06 -19.05
N ILE A 180 1.94 -7.87 -19.12
CA ILE A 180 2.69 -6.93 -18.27
C ILE A 180 3.34 -5.90 -19.16
N ARG A 181 3.08 -4.63 -18.87
CA ARG A 181 3.69 -3.48 -19.56
C ARG A 181 4.46 -2.65 -18.55
N TRP A 182 5.76 -2.57 -18.75
CA TRP A 182 6.63 -1.68 -18.00
C TRP A 182 6.65 -0.29 -18.65
N LEU A 183 6.48 0.72 -17.83
CA LEU A 183 6.41 2.12 -18.24
C LEU A 183 7.52 2.87 -17.50
N HIS A 184 8.50 3.36 -18.24
CA HIS A 184 9.64 4.04 -17.64
C HIS A 184 9.34 5.52 -17.44
N VAL A 185 9.42 5.98 -16.19
CA VAL A 185 9.19 7.35 -15.75
C VAL A 185 10.36 7.78 -14.87
N PRO A 186 11.44 8.34 -15.49
CA PRO A 186 12.68 8.65 -14.77
C PRO A 186 12.52 9.75 -13.71
N ASP A 187 11.62 10.71 -13.92
CA ASP A 187 11.34 11.76 -12.94
C ASP A 187 10.20 11.35 -12.01
N PRO A 188 10.45 11.18 -10.70
CA PRO A 188 9.41 10.84 -9.75
C PRO A 188 8.25 11.84 -9.69
N MET A 189 8.49 13.11 -10.08
CA MET A 189 7.44 14.15 -10.10
C MET A 189 6.40 13.92 -11.21
N ASP A 190 6.74 13.16 -12.24
CA ASP A 190 5.85 12.83 -13.35
C ASP A 190 5.04 11.56 -13.10
N LEU A 191 5.36 10.78 -12.04
CA LEU A 191 4.72 9.49 -11.76
C LEU A 191 3.21 9.60 -11.61
N GLY A 192 2.73 10.59 -10.85
CA GLY A 192 1.29 10.77 -10.61
C GLY A 192 0.52 11.08 -11.89
N GLU A 193 0.99 12.03 -12.69
CA GLU A 193 0.33 12.39 -13.96
C GLU A 193 0.37 11.23 -14.96
N ARG A 194 1.47 10.49 -15.00
CA ARG A 194 1.58 9.33 -15.88
C ARG A 194 0.66 8.19 -15.42
N LEU A 195 0.59 7.89 -14.11
CA LEU A 195 -0.32 6.89 -13.57
C LEU A 195 -1.77 7.21 -13.93
N LEU A 196 -2.20 8.46 -13.72
CA LEU A 196 -3.54 8.91 -14.09
C LEU A 196 -3.81 8.76 -15.58
N ALA A 197 -2.86 9.15 -16.44
CA ALA A 197 -2.99 9.03 -17.89
C ALA A 197 -3.18 7.56 -18.33
N GLU A 198 -2.46 6.62 -17.70
CA GLU A 198 -2.63 5.19 -17.99
C GLU A 198 -4.02 4.68 -17.59
N VAL A 199 -4.54 5.10 -16.42
CA VAL A 199 -5.91 4.76 -16.00
C VAL A 199 -6.94 5.33 -16.97
N GLN A 200 -6.78 6.59 -17.37
CA GLN A 200 -7.72 7.26 -18.29
C GLN A 200 -7.75 6.66 -19.69
N SER A 201 -6.59 6.25 -20.20
CA SER A 201 -6.44 5.69 -21.55
C SER A 201 -6.71 4.17 -21.61
N CYS A 202 -6.83 3.52 -20.45
CA CYS A 202 -7.04 2.08 -20.42
C CYS A 202 -8.41 1.70 -21.02
N GLU A 203 -8.39 0.77 -21.99
CA GLU A 203 -9.60 0.19 -22.55
C GLU A 203 -10.19 -0.83 -21.57
N LEU A 204 -11.37 -0.55 -21.05
CA LEU A 204 -12.12 -1.43 -20.18
C LEU A 204 -13.24 -2.12 -20.95
N ALA A 205 -13.56 -3.37 -20.58
CA ALA A 205 -14.66 -4.11 -21.15
C ALA A 205 -16.00 -3.41 -20.90
N THR A 206 -16.84 -3.31 -21.93
CA THR A 206 -18.14 -2.63 -21.85
C THR A 206 -19.20 -3.45 -21.11
N ASP A 207 -18.95 -4.71 -20.87
CA ASP A 207 -19.86 -5.66 -20.20
C ASP A 207 -19.62 -5.79 -18.69
N GLY A 208 -18.76 -4.92 -18.12
CA GLY A 208 -18.47 -4.91 -16.68
C GLY A 208 -17.61 -6.09 -16.20
N ALA A 209 -16.96 -6.81 -17.13
CA ALA A 209 -16.14 -7.98 -16.78
C ALA A 209 -14.76 -7.66 -16.23
N ASP A 210 -14.40 -6.38 -16.18
CA ASP A 210 -13.12 -5.92 -15.65
C ASP A 210 -13.23 -5.48 -14.20
N TYR A 211 -12.21 -5.82 -13.43
CA TYR A 211 -11.96 -5.21 -12.13
C TYR A 211 -10.68 -4.38 -12.21
N VAL A 212 -10.74 -3.14 -11.76
CA VAL A 212 -9.61 -2.20 -11.82
C VAL A 212 -9.00 -2.01 -10.45
N TRP A 213 -7.72 -2.29 -10.30
CA TRP A 213 -6.98 -2.01 -9.07
C TRP A 213 -5.86 -1.01 -9.37
N VAL A 214 -5.84 0.09 -8.60
CA VAL A 214 -4.86 1.18 -8.78
C VAL A 214 -4.20 1.50 -7.46
N ALA A 215 -2.87 1.58 -7.44
CA ALA A 215 -2.15 2.07 -6.27
C ALA A 215 -0.90 2.86 -6.66
N GLY A 216 -0.59 3.91 -5.89
CA GLY A 216 0.57 4.76 -6.13
C GLY A 216 0.44 6.13 -5.46
N GLU A 217 0.84 7.19 -6.15
CA GLU A 217 0.76 8.57 -5.65
C GLU A 217 -0.70 8.94 -5.29
N THR A 218 -0.89 9.53 -4.10
CA THR A 218 -2.22 9.71 -3.50
C THR A 218 -3.14 10.64 -4.29
N ASP A 219 -2.63 11.77 -4.84
CA ASP A 219 -3.48 12.69 -5.60
C ASP A 219 -3.89 12.10 -6.96
N ALA A 220 -2.96 11.42 -7.62
CA ALA A 220 -3.24 10.69 -8.85
C ALA A 220 -4.28 9.59 -8.61
N CYS A 221 -4.15 8.82 -7.53
CA CYS A 221 -5.13 7.81 -7.14
C CYS A 221 -6.51 8.42 -6.88
N ARG A 222 -6.59 9.55 -6.16
CA ARG A 222 -7.84 10.27 -5.93
C ARG A 222 -8.50 10.69 -7.26
N ARG A 223 -7.74 11.24 -8.19
CA ARG A 223 -8.21 11.65 -9.52
C ARG A 223 -8.61 10.45 -10.37
N ALA A 224 -7.86 9.34 -10.28
CA ALA A 224 -8.19 8.08 -10.96
C ALA A 224 -9.52 7.51 -10.45
N ARG A 225 -9.78 7.51 -9.14
CA ARG A 225 -11.05 7.08 -8.55
C ARG A 225 -12.21 7.92 -9.08
N LYS A 226 -12.09 9.25 -9.09
CA LYS A 226 -13.10 10.15 -9.67
C LYS A 226 -13.36 9.84 -11.14
N HIS A 227 -12.33 9.60 -11.93
CA HIS A 227 -12.46 9.21 -13.33
C HIS A 227 -13.23 7.89 -13.48
N LEU A 228 -12.82 6.83 -12.77
CA LEU A 228 -13.48 5.51 -12.85
C LEU A 228 -14.95 5.58 -12.42
N ARG A 229 -15.24 6.30 -11.32
CA ARG A 229 -16.59 6.42 -10.77
C ARG A 229 -17.50 7.32 -11.61
N HIS A 230 -17.09 8.55 -11.86
CA HIS A 230 -17.97 9.57 -12.41
C HIS A 230 -17.90 9.71 -13.93
N GLU A 231 -16.73 9.51 -14.54
CA GLU A 231 -16.59 9.66 -16.00
C GLU A 231 -16.80 8.32 -16.72
N ARG A 232 -16.28 7.23 -16.15
CA ARG A 232 -16.47 5.87 -16.70
C ARG A 232 -17.74 5.19 -16.18
N GLY A 233 -18.33 5.67 -15.09
CA GLY A 233 -19.55 5.14 -14.52
C GLY A 233 -19.43 3.72 -13.96
N LEU A 234 -18.24 3.30 -13.50
CA LEU A 234 -18.06 1.99 -12.91
C LEU A 234 -18.82 1.90 -11.58
N PRO A 235 -19.51 0.78 -11.32
CA PRO A 235 -20.18 0.56 -10.05
C PRO A 235 -19.19 0.35 -8.91
N ALA A 236 -19.61 0.60 -7.68
CA ALA A 236 -18.89 0.23 -6.48
C ALA A 236 -18.54 -1.28 -6.52
N GLY A 237 -17.34 -1.63 -6.09
CA GLY A 237 -16.84 -3.01 -6.16
C GLY A 237 -16.24 -3.43 -7.51
N ALA A 238 -16.40 -2.65 -8.59
CA ALA A 238 -15.70 -2.90 -9.86
C ALA A 238 -14.27 -2.34 -9.87
N TYR A 239 -13.88 -1.60 -8.86
CA TYR A 239 -12.53 -1.05 -8.73
C TYR A 239 -12.11 -0.92 -7.27
N THR A 240 -10.80 -0.88 -7.06
CA THR A 240 -10.17 -0.44 -5.81
C THR A 240 -9.04 0.50 -6.15
N VAL A 241 -9.00 1.66 -5.49
CA VAL A 241 -7.97 2.68 -5.68
C VAL A 241 -7.40 3.09 -4.33
N VAL A 242 -6.08 2.96 -4.16
CA VAL A 242 -5.40 3.19 -2.88
C VAL A 242 -4.20 4.11 -3.05
N GLY A 243 -4.17 5.23 -2.34
CA GLY A 243 -2.98 6.08 -2.25
C GLY A 243 -1.94 5.46 -1.33
N TYR A 244 -0.75 5.18 -1.86
CA TYR A 244 0.35 4.57 -1.12
C TYR A 244 1.37 5.59 -0.60
N TRP A 245 1.58 6.66 -1.34
CA TRP A 245 2.54 7.69 -0.99
C TRP A 245 2.11 9.07 -1.51
N ARG A 246 2.76 10.11 -1.02
CA ARG A 246 2.59 11.48 -1.51
C ARG A 246 3.92 12.23 -1.48
N PRO A 247 4.15 13.16 -2.41
CA PRO A 247 5.23 14.12 -2.27
C PRO A 247 5.09 14.90 -0.96
N ASP A 248 6.21 15.28 -0.35
CA ASP A 248 6.25 16.07 0.89
C ASP A 248 5.38 15.49 2.05
N ALA A 249 5.36 14.15 2.20
CA ALA A 249 4.54 13.46 3.20
C ALA A 249 4.73 14.03 4.63
N GLU A 250 5.95 14.43 5.00
CA GLU A 250 6.23 15.01 6.32
C GLU A 250 5.57 16.38 6.50
N ARG A 251 5.60 17.23 5.48
CA ARG A 251 4.95 18.53 5.49
C ARG A 251 3.42 18.38 5.55
N TRP A 252 2.89 17.43 4.79
CA TRP A 252 1.49 17.09 4.84
C TRP A 252 1.08 16.60 6.23
N GLN A 253 1.86 15.70 6.84
CA GLN A 253 1.60 15.17 8.18
C GLN A 253 1.60 16.27 9.24
N ALA A 254 2.59 17.17 9.20
CA ALA A 254 2.65 18.30 10.13
C ALA A 254 1.42 19.22 10.02
N ARG A 255 0.88 19.42 8.81
CA ARG A 255 -0.36 20.18 8.60
C ARG A 255 -1.59 19.42 9.08
N TYR A 256 -1.64 18.13 8.81
CA TYR A 256 -2.71 17.26 9.31
C TYR A 256 -2.76 17.27 10.84
N ASP A 257 -1.63 17.10 11.50
CA ASP A 257 -1.53 17.10 12.97
C ASP A 257 -1.98 18.43 13.59
N ALA A 258 -1.66 19.55 12.93
CA ALA A 258 -2.10 20.87 13.35
C ALA A 258 -3.63 21.07 13.25
N LEU A 259 -4.32 20.31 12.43
CA LEU A 259 -5.77 20.36 12.19
C LEU A 259 -6.51 19.13 12.73
N ALA A 260 -5.82 18.24 13.45
CA ALA A 260 -6.30 16.89 13.77
C ALA A 260 -7.69 16.87 14.46
N GLU A 261 -7.92 17.76 15.44
CA GLU A 261 -9.21 17.84 16.15
C GLU A 261 -10.35 18.29 15.23
N GLU A 262 -10.13 19.28 14.38
CA GLU A 262 -11.10 19.78 13.43
C GLU A 262 -11.42 18.72 12.35
N LEU A 263 -10.39 18.09 11.82
CA LEU A 263 -10.52 17.02 10.83
C LEU A 263 -11.25 15.81 11.40
N ALA A 264 -10.91 15.38 12.62
CA ALA A 264 -11.57 14.25 13.27
C ALA A 264 -13.09 14.47 13.42
N ALA A 265 -13.50 15.68 13.78
CA ALA A 265 -14.92 16.01 13.88
C ALA A 265 -15.63 15.96 12.51
N LYS A 266 -15.01 16.51 11.46
CA LYS A 266 -15.57 16.49 10.09
C LYS A 266 -15.62 15.07 9.52
N LEU A 267 -14.58 14.28 9.73
CA LEU A 267 -14.51 12.88 9.29
C LEU A 267 -15.56 12.01 9.97
N ALA A 268 -15.80 12.21 11.27
CA ALA A 268 -16.86 11.49 11.99
C ALA A 268 -18.26 11.82 11.47
N VAL A 269 -18.51 13.05 11.04
CA VAL A 269 -19.77 13.45 10.39
C VAL A 269 -19.87 12.79 9.01
N ALA A 270 -18.78 12.83 8.22
CA ALA A 270 -18.76 12.21 6.90
C ALA A 270 -19.01 10.70 6.96
N ASP A 271 -18.42 10.00 7.94
CA ASP A 271 -18.64 8.58 8.18
C ASP A 271 -20.11 8.25 8.50
N ALA A 272 -20.74 9.07 9.36
CA ALA A 272 -22.14 8.91 9.72
C ALA A 272 -23.14 9.20 8.59
N GLU A 273 -22.80 10.12 7.70
CA GLU A 273 -23.67 10.59 6.59
C GLU A 273 -23.51 9.76 5.31
N ASN A 274 -22.37 9.08 5.13
CA ASN A 274 -22.04 8.34 3.91
C ASN A 274 -21.73 6.87 4.24
N PRO A 275 -22.75 6.01 4.33
CA PRO A 275 -22.58 4.60 4.66
C PRO A 275 -21.92 3.78 3.53
N ASP A 276 -21.84 4.32 2.33
CA ASP A 276 -21.13 3.75 1.19
C ASP A 276 -19.68 4.21 1.20
N ASP A 277 -18.74 3.28 1.06
CA ASP A 277 -17.29 3.56 1.12
C ASP A 277 -16.85 4.59 0.07
N ASP A 278 -17.42 4.56 -1.13
CA ASP A 278 -17.08 5.51 -2.20
C ASP A 278 -17.62 6.92 -1.93
N ASP A 279 -18.82 7.04 -1.36
CA ASP A 279 -19.40 8.34 -0.95
C ASP A 279 -18.62 8.91 0.23
N TYR A 280 -18.22 8.07 1.16
CA TYR A 280 -17.34 8.45 2.28
C TYR A 280 -15.99 8.95 1.77
N ASP A 281 -15.34 8.22 0.87
CA ASP A 281 -14.07 8.61 0.28
C ASP A 281 -14.16 9.95 -0.45
N ASP A 282 -15.25 10.21 -1.20
CA ASP A 282 -15.48 11.52 -1.85
C ASP A 282 -15.71 12.65 -0.83
N ALA A 283 -16.32 12.36 0.31
CA ALA A 283 -16.47 13.32 1.41
C ALA A 283 -15.13 13.62 2.08
N VAL A 284 -14.32 12.60 2.33
CA VAL A 284 -12.96 12.73 2.86
C VAL A 284 -12.08 13.58 1.95
N ASP A 285 -12.13 13.34 0.64
CA ASP A 285 -11.38 14.11 -0.35
C ASP A 285 -11.76 15.61 -0.32
N ARG A 286 -13.06 15.91 -0.17
CA ARG A 286 -13.53 17.31 -0.03
C ARG A 286 -13.00 17.94 1.26
N ILE A 287 -13.10 17.22 2.39
CA ILE A 287 -12.62 17.68 3.70
C ILE A 287 -11.13 18.03 3.65
N TYR A 288 -10.32 17.16 3.06
CA TYR A 288 -8.87 17.41 2.93
C TYR A 288 -8.55 18.54 1.96
N THR A 289 -9.24 18.62 0.82
CA THR A 289 -9.09 19.72 -0.13
C THR A 289 -9.42 21.07 0.49
N ASP A 290 -10.53 21.18 1.25
CA ASP A 290 -10.96 22.39 1.94
C ASP A 290 -9.98 22.80 3.06
N ALA A 291 -9.31 21.83 3.68
CA ALA A 291 -8.25 22.04 4.66
C ALA A 291 -6.89 22.39 4.01
N GLY A 292 -6.78 22.32 2.70
CA GLY A 292 -5.55 22.52 1.95
C GLY A 292 -4.52 21.38 2.15
N LEU A 293 -5.01 20.16 2.32
CA LEU A 293 -4.25 18.92 2.51
C LEU A 293 -4.27 18.07 1.24
#